data_0e93c3266d491e2bd16f18ebd6e848a6
#
_entry.id   0e93c3266d491e2bd16f18ebd6e848a6
#
_cell.length_a   1.000
_cell.length_b   1.000
_cell.length_c   1.000
_cell.angle_alpha   90.00
_cell.angle_beta   90.00
_cell.angle_gamma   90.00
#
_symmetry.space_group_name_H-M   'P 1'
#
loop_
_entity.id
_entity.type
_entity.pdbx_description
1 polymer ?
#
loop_
_entity_poly.entity_id
_entity_poly.type
_entity_poly.pdbx_seq_one_letter_code
_entity_poly.pdbx_strand_id
1 'polypeptide(L)'
;MDIIYIQAKRYNDSNSVGRKEVQAFVGAMENVQKGVFITTSKFTKEAVEFVERQRKNIKLIDGELLADLVVKYHVGINVVQTVEVYKVDSDYYEE
;
A
#
# COMPACT_ATOMS: atom_id res chain seq x y z
N MET A 1 1.48 19.99 -9.46
CA MET A 1 1.83 18.55 -9.56
C MET A 1 1.43 17.84 -8.29
N ASP A 2 0.72 16.74 -8.42
CA ASP A 2 0.32 15.96 -7.26
C ASP A 2 1.45 15.05 -6.82
N ILE A 3 1.65 15.00 -5.51
CA ILE A 3 2.62 14.10 -4.92
C ILE A 3 1.84 12.98 -4.24
N ILE A 4 2.20 11.76 -4.55
CA ILE A 4 1.57 10.58 -3.98
C ILE A 4 2.64 9.78 -3.24
N TYR A 5 2.36 9.46 -2.00
CA TYR A 5 3.26 8.62 -1.21
C TYR A 5 2.85 7.17 -1.40
N ILE A 6 3.75 6.37 -1.91
CA ILE A 6 3.47 4.98 -2.21
C ILE A 6 4.37 4.08 -1.38
N GLN A 7 3.76 3.09 -0.75
CA GLN A 7 4.50 2.07 -0.02
C GLN A 7 3.96 0.71 -0.43
N ALA A 8 4.85 -0.25 -0.61
CA ALA A 8 4.46 -1.61 -0.93
C ALA A 8 5.11 -2.57 0.05
N LYS A 9 4.36 -3.57 0.48
CA LYS A 9 4.88 -4.62 1.34
C LYS A 9 4.54 -5.96 0.74
N ARG A 10 5.56 -6.79 0.62
CA ARG A 10 5.41 -8.13 0.08
C ARG A 10 5.35 -9.12 1.24
N TYR A 11 4.17 -9.66 1.45
CA TYR A 11 3.94 -10.66 2.49
C TYR A 11 3.45 -11.94 1.85
N ASN A 12 3.69 -13.07 2.51
CA ASN A 12 3.06 -14.30 2.07
C ASN A 12 1.60 -14.31 2.55
N ASP A 13 0.82 -15.27 2.06
CA ASP A 13 -0.63 -15.26 2.23
C ASP A 13 -1.09 -15.34 3.69
N SER A 14 -0.24 -15.89 4.55
CA SER A 14 -0.62 -16.07 5.95
C SER A 14 -0.48 -14.80 6.77
N ASN A 15 0.20 -13.78 6.24
CA ASN A 15 0.42 -12.53 6.95
C ASN A 15 -0.54 -11.46 6.44
N SER A 16 -0.95 -10.59 7.34
CA SER A 16 -1.81 -9.47 6.99
C SER A 16 -1.18 -8.18 7.45
N VAL A 17 -1.49 -7.11 6.74
CA VAL A 17 -1.04 -5.77 7.13
C VAL A 17 -2.04 -5.24 8.13
N GLY A 18 -1.57 -4.97 9.33
CA GLY A 18 -2.43 -4.55 10.42
C GLY A 18 -2.48 -3.04 10.60
N ARG A 19 -3.25 -2.66 11.61
CA ARG A 19 -3.46 -1.24 11.90
C ARG A 19 -2.15 -0.51 12.19
N LYS A 20 -1.25 -1.12 12.95
CA LYS A 20 0.01 -0.45 13.30
C LYS A 20 0.82 -0.08 12.06
N GLU A 21 0.83 -0.97 11.10
CA GLU A 21 1.58 -0.73 9.87
C GLU A 21 0.96 0.40 9.06
N VAL A 22 -0.36 0.44 9.03
CA VAL A 22 -1.06 1.50 8.31
C VAL A 22 -0.91 2.82 9.05
N GLN A 23 -0.91 2.80 10.37
CA GLN A 23 -0.64 4.02 11.15
C GLN A 23 0.75 4.58 10.86
N ALA A 24 1.74 3.69 10.77
CA ALA A 24 3.09 4.12 10.45
C ALA A 24 3.15 4.70 9.04
N PHE A 25 2.42 4.10 8.11
CA PHE A 25 2.33 4.61 6.75
C PHE A 25 1.77 6.02 6.72
N VAL A 26 0.67 6.24 7.41
CA VAL A 26 0.04 7.57 7.45
C VAL A 26 0.98 8.58 8.11
N GLY A 27 1.64 8.18 9.18
CA GLY A 27 2.59 9.05 9.85
C GLY A 27 3.75 9.45 8.95
N ALA A 28 4.21 8.53 8.11
CA ALA A 28 5.32 8.79 7.21
C ALA A 28 4.93 9.72 6.05
N MET A 29 3.65 9.88 5.79
CA MET A 29 3.19 10.76 4.72
C MET A 29 3.46 12.23 5.03
N GLU A 30 3.52 12.58 6.31
CA GLU A 30 3.76 13.95 6.73
C GLU A 30 2.77 14.92 6.08
N ASN A 31 3.24 15.84 5.25
CA ASN A 31 2.34 16.81 4.61
C ASN A 31 1.85 16.35 3.23
N VAL A 32 2.21 15.15 2.81
CA VAL A 32 1.66 14.60 1.57
C VAL A 32 0.22 14.14 1.85
N GLN A 33 -0.70 14.52 0.98
CA GLN A 33 -2.13 14.27 1.23
C GLN A 33 -2.66 13.01 0.58
N LYS A 34 -1.97 12.46 -0.39
CA LYS A 34 -2.42 11.27 -1.10
C LYS A 34 -1.44 10.13 -0.86
N GLY A 35 -1.98 8.96 -0.54
CA GLY A 35 -1.15 7.79 -0.29
C GLY A 35 -1.76 6.53 -0.88
N VAL A 36 -0.89 5.63 -1.32
CA VAL A 36 -1.29 4.30 -1.80
C VAL A 36 -0.43 3.28 -1.09
N PHE A 37 -1.08 2.38 -0.38
CA PHE A 37 -0.40 1.30 0.33
C PHE A 37 -0.77 -0.01 -0.34
N ILE A 38 0.22 -0.71 -0.87
CA ILE A 38 0.02 -1.93 -1.63
C ILE A 38 0.62 -3.10 -0.87
N THR A 39 -0.11 -4.21 -0.82
CA THR A 39 0.43 -5.44 -0.25
C THR A 39 0.03 -6.62 -1.14
N THR A 40 0.85 -7.65 -1.12
CA THR A 40 0.52 -8.90 -1.81
C THR A 40 -0.40 -9.79 -0.99
N SER A 41 -0.59 -9.48 0.29
CA SER A 41 -1.49 -10.22 1.16
C SER A 41 -2.83 -9.49 1.30
N LYS A 42 -3.21 -9.16 2.52
CA LYS A 42 -4.47 -8.47 2.76
C LYS A 42 -4.32 -7.53 3.95
N PHE A 43 -5.28 -6.62 4.10
CA PHE A 43 -5.33 -5.70 5.24
C PHE A 43 -6.34 -6.23 6.25
N THR A 44 -6.04 -6.04 7.52
CA THR A 44 -6.99 -6.41 8.56
C THR A 44 -8.15 -5.44 8.55
N LYS A 45 -9.25 -5.87 9.17
CA LYS A 45 -10.43 -5.02 9.29
C LYS A 45 -10.09 -3.73 10.04
N GLU A 46 -9.28 -3.84 11.07
CA GLU A 46 -8.87 -2.67 11.86
C GLU A 46 -8.05 -1.69 11.03
N ALA A 47 -7.22 -2.21 10.14
CA ALA A 47 -6.44 -1.35 9.26
C ALA A 47 -7.35 -0.56 8.31
N VAL A 48 -8.33 -1.24 7.73
CA VAL A 48 -9.29 -0.60 6.84
C VAL A 48 -10.09 0.47 7.58
N GLU A 49 -10.56 0.14 8.77
CA GLU A 49 -11.34 1.09 9.57
C GLU A 49 -10.51 2.31 9.94
N PHE A 50 -9.24 2.08 10.24
CA PHE A 50 -8.36 3.20 10.57
C PHE A 50 -8.25 4.18 9.40
N VAL A 51 -8.08 3.65 8.20
CA VAL A 51 -7.95 4.48 7.01
C VAL A 51 -9.22 5.29 6.76
N GLU A 52 -10.38 4.68 6.99
CA GLU A 52 -11.66 5.35 6.76
C GLU A 52 -11.85 6.57 7.64
N ARG A 53 -11.13 6.64 8.77
CA ARG A 53 -11.24 7.74 9.70
C ARG A 53 -10.22 8.85 9.44
N GLN A 54 -9.33 8.65 8.48
CA GLN A 54 -8.29 9.61 8.21
C GLN A 54 -8.79 10.70 7.28
N ARG A 55 -8.22 11.88 7.42
CA ARG A 55 -8.54 13.00 6.53
C ARG A 55 -7.79 12.91 5.20
N LYS A 56 -6.66 12.22 5.22
CA LYS A 56 -5.87 12.05 4.01
C LYS A 56 -6.55 11.08 3.07
N ASN A 57 -6.28 11.24 1.79
CA ASN A 57 -6.82 10.37 0.76
C ASN A 57 -5.91 9.17 0.60
N ILE A 58 -6.28 8.05 1.22
CA ILE A 58 -5.46 6.87 1.27
C ILE A 58 -6.18 5.72 0.58
N LYS A 59 -5.47 5.07 -0.33
CA LYS A 59 -5.99 3.91 -1.04
C LYS A 59 -5.21 2.68 -0.57
N LEU A 60 -5.94 1.65 -0.16
CA LEU A 60 -5.35 0.37 0.20
C LEU A 60 -5.59 -0.62 -0.94
N ILE A 61 -4.51 -1.21 -1.43
CA ILE A 61 -4.58 -2.19 -2.52
C ILE A 61 -4.00 -3.49 -1.99
N ASP A 62 -4.87 -4.48 -1.77
CA ASP A 62 -4.42 -5.78 -1.31
C ASP A 62 -4.08 -6.67 -2.50
N GLY A 63 -3.67 -7.92 -2.20
CA GLY A 63 -3.23 -8.82 -3.26
C GLY A 63 -4.33 -9.16 -4.25
N GLU A 64 -5.57 -9.28 -3.79
CA GLU A 64 -6.69 -9.59 -4.66
C GLU A 64 -6.99 -8.43 -5.61
N LEU A 65 -7.05 -7.22 -5.07
CA LEU A 65 -7.29 -6.05 -5.89
C LEU A 65 -6.11 -5.80 -6.84
N LEU A 66 -4.90 -6.03 -6.37
CA LEU A 66 -3.72 -5.86 -7.21
C LEU A 66 -3.78 -6.80 -8.41
N ALA A 67 -4.15 -8.07 -8.18
CA ALA A 67 -4.28 -9.04 -9.27
C ALA A 67 -5.35 -8.60 -10.27
N ASP A 68 -6.47 -8.09 -9.78
CA ASP A 68 -7.55 -7.60 -10.63
C ASP A 68 -7.09 -6.44 -11.50
N LEU A 69 -6.34 -5.52 -10.92
CA LEU A 69 -5.86 -4.35 -11.64
C LEU A 69 -4.85 -4.74 -12.71
N VAL A 70 -4.00 -5.71 -12.41
CA VAL A 70 -3.02 -6.19 -13.37
C VAL A 70 -3.72 -6.79 -14.58
N VAL A 71 -4.72 -7.61 -14.36
CA VAL A 71 -5.48 -8.23 -15.45
C VAL A 71 -6.25 -7.18 -16.23
N LYS A 72 -6.94 -6.29 -15.53
CA LYS A 72 -7.81 -5.31 -16.17
C LYS A 72 -7.04 -4.32 -17.06
N TYR A 73 -5.88 -3.91 -16.61
CA TYR A 73 -5.13 -2.88 -17.31
C TYR A 73 -3.94 -3.42 -18.09
N HIS A 74 -3.80 -4.74 -18.16
CA HIS A 74 -2.69 -5.38 -18.87
C HIS A 74 -1.34 -4.84 -18.44
N VAL A 75 -1.21 -4.57 -17.16
CA VAL A 75 0.03 -4.02 -16.62
C VAL A 75 1.05 -5.13 -16.51
N GLY A 76 2.21 -4.92 -17.07
CA GLY A 76 3.31 -5.85 -16.89
C GLY A 76 3.69 -5.84 -15.41
N ILE A 77 3.79 -7.03 -14.83
CA ILE A 77 4.02 -7.09 -13.42
C ILE A 77 5.47 -7.12 -13.09
N ASN A 78 5.97 -5.99 -12.79
CA ASN A 78 7.21 -5.94 -12.06
C ASN A 78 7.00 -4.92 -10.95
N VAL A 79 6.11 -5.28 -10.06
CA VAL A 79 5.71 -4.41 -8.95
C VAL A 79 6.93 -3.94 -8.18
N VAL A 80 7.93 -4.80 -8.09
CA VAL A 80 9.17 -4.49 -7.43
C VAL A 80 9.82 -3.24 -8.00
N GLN A 81 9.80 -3.10 -9.30
CA GLN A 81 10.46 -1.98 -9.95
C GLN A 81 9.64 -0.71 -9.91
N THR A 82 8.33 -0.85 -9.99
CA THR A 82 7.49 0.34 -10.02
C THR A 82 7.46 1.07 -8.69
N VAL A 83 7.72 0.37 -7.62
CA VAL A 83 7.66 0.96 -6.28
C VAL A 83 8.77 1.94 -6.04
N GLU A 84 9.83 1.87 -6.81
CA GLU A 84 10.99 2.72 -6.60
C GLU A 84 10.83 4.13 -7.13
N VAL A 85 9.76 4.39 -7.82
CA VAL A 85 9.56 5.67 -8.51
C VAL A 85 9.37 6.81 -7.53
N TYR A 86 8.80 6.51 -6.38
CA TYR A 86 8.54 7.54 -5.38
C TYR A 86 9.22 7.17 -4.09
N LYS A 87 8.65 7.57 -3.00
CA LYS A 87 9.22 7.27 -1.71
C LYS A 87 8.84 5.85 -1.36
N VAL A 88 9.82 4.97 -1.31
CA VAL A 88 9.58 3.56 -1.07
C VAL A 88 10.18 3.16 0.26
N ASP A 89 9.41 2.41 1.03
CA ASP A 89 9.86 1.87 2.30
C ASP A 89 10.86 0.75 2.05
N SER A 90 11.93 0.73 2.82
CA SER A 90 12.95 -0.31 2.71
C SER A 90 12.45 -1.69 3.12
N ASP A 91 11.27 -1.76 3.73
CA ASP A 91 10.66 -3.02 4.16
C ASP A 91 9.97 -3.79 3.06
N TYR A 92 10.09 -3.33 1.90
CA TYR A 92 9.41 -3.87 0.76
C TYR A 92 9.60 -5.38 0.56
N TYR A 93 10.70 -5.96 0.99
CA TYR A 93 10.94 -7.40 0.90
C TYR A 93 10.63 -8.16 2.16
N GLU A 94 10.00 -7.55 3.10
CA GLU A 94 9.69 -8.22 4.34
C GLU A 94 8.66 -9.31 4.12
N GLU A 95 8.86 -10.45 4.74
CA GLU A 95 7.95 -11.56 4.62
C GLU A 95 7.36 -11.96 5.94
#